data_c6301c69207c97a45b8d8049115d792b
#
_entry.id   c6301c69207c97a45b8d8049115d792b
#
_cell.length_a   1.000
_cell.length_b   1.000
_cell.length_c   1.000
_cell.angle_alpha   90.00
_cell.angle_beta   90.00
_cell.angle_gamma   90.00
#
_symmetry.space_group_name_H-M   'P 1'
#
loop_
_entity.id
_entity.type
_entity.pdbx_description
1 polymer ?
#
loop_
_entity_poly.entity_id
_entity_poly.type
_entity_poly.pdbx_seq_one_letter_code
_entity_poly.pdbx_strand_id
1 'polypeptide(L)'
;LMYLYHRFGMAFESHQQNVLLELENHFPKTLWLRDNQGFYYIEEFATEILQALPELKEKAFAVGPKAFVDERFSYYFFGNTILKIINAIGATGYITEDELLAHLTGFLEEQLQQYPESTLIQGLLFNSTLPYKGNLLTRLHELDELIAPVENQSVYVQLPNPLRISQKDVSYA
;
A
#
# COMPACT_ATOMS: atom_id res chain seq x y z
N LEU A 1 -9.76 -0.61 -2.67
CA LEU A 1 -8.64 -1.56 -2.49
C LEU A 1 -8.66 -2.18 -1.09
N MET A 2 -8.87 -1.41 -0.01
CA MET A 2 -8.95 -1.92 1.37
C MET A 2 -9.96 -3.07 1.53
N TYR A 3 -11.14 -2.97 0.91
CA TYR A 3 -12.12 -4.05 0.90
C TYR A 3 -11.57 -5.36 0.30
N LEU A 4 -10.87 -5.30 -0.84
CA LEU A 4 -10.29 -6.47 -1.48
C LEU A 4 -9.17 -7.08 -0.62
N TYR A 5 -8.37 -6.24 0.02
CA TYR A 5 -7.34 -6.69 0.95
C TYR A 5 -7.96 -7.44 2.15
N HIS A 6 -8.94 -6.84 2.83
CA HIS A 6 -9.52 -7.46 4.04
C HIS A 6 -10.42 -8.66 3.74
N ARG A 7 -11.13 -8.63 2.61
CA ARG A 7 -12.10 -9.70 2.28
C ARG A 7 -11.47 -10.89 1.57
N PHE A 8 -10.43 -10.65 0.76
CA PHE A 8 -9.86 -11.67 -0.12
C PHE A 8 -8.34 -11.83 0.04
N GLY A 9 -7.71 -11.11 0.94
CA GLY A 9 -6.26 -11.14 1.13
C GLY A 9 -5.48 -10.65 -0.08
N MET A 10 -6.08 -9.81 -0.93
CA MET A 10 -5.47 -9.32 -2.17
C MET A 10 -4.89 -7.94 -2.00
N ALA A 11 -3.63 -7.76 -2.35
CA ALA A 11 -2.99 -6.47 -2.50
C ALA A 11 -2.49 -6.29 -3.94
N PHE A 12 -2.32 -5.04 -4.34
CA PHE A 12 -2.01 -4.70 -5.72
C PHE A 12 -0.77 -3.81 -5.76
N GLU A 13 0.01 -3.95 -6.80
CA GLU A 13 1.08 -3.02 -7.13
C GLU A 13 0.49 -1.70 -7.64
N SER A 14 -0.31 -1.07 -6.78
CA SER A 14 -1.14 0.09 -7.07
C SER A 14 -0.38 1.41 -6.95
N HIS A 15 0.84 1.46 -7.52
CA HIS A 15 1.56 2.73 -7.67
C HIS A 15 0.96 3.59 -8.79
N GLN A 16 1.33 4.87 -8.87
CA GLN A 16 0.72 5.86 -9.75
C GLN A 16 0.67 5.46 -11.23
N GLN A 17 1.63 4.66 -11.72
CA GLN A 17 1.63 4.17 -13.10
C GLN A 17 0.53 3.16 -13.37
N ASN A 18 0.18 2.34 -12.36
CA ASN A 18 -0.78 1.23 -12.49
C ASN A 18 -2.20 1.59 -12.07
N VAL A 19 -2.41 2.81 -11.59
CA VAL A 19 -3.71 3.30 -11.12
C VAL A 19 -4.22 4.40 -12.02
N LEU A 20 -5.45 4.25 -12.53
CA LEU A 20 -6.19 5.28 -13.24
C LEU A 20 -7.47 5.59 -12.49
N LEU A 21 -7.72 6.86 -12.21
CA LEU A 21 -8.92 7.32 -11.54
C LEU A 21 -9.84 8.02 -12.54
N GLU A 22 -10.98 7.42 -12.82
CA GLU A 22 -12.04 8.04 -13.59
C GLU A 22 -12.79 9.04 -12.71
N LEU A 23 -12.97 10.25 -13.22
CA LEU A 23 -13.74 11.30 -12.54
C LEU A 23 -15.05 11.54 -13.27
N GLU A 24 -16.13 11.69 -12.52
CA GLU A 24 -17.42 12.17 -13.02
C GLU A 24 -17.81 13.44 -12.27
N ASN A 25 -18.03 14.53 -12.99
CA ASN A 25 -18.28 15.84 -12.40
C ASN A 25 -17.23 16.27 -11.35
N HIS A 26 -15.96 15.98 -11.65
CA HIS A 26 -14.79 16.24 -10.77
C HIS A 26 -14.68 15.34 -9.52
N PHE A 27 -15.59 14.39 -9.33
CA PHE A 27 -15.56 13.44 -8.22
C PHE A 27 -15.04 12.07 -8.67
N PRO A 28 -14.28 11.36 -7.81
CA PRO A 28 -13.85 9.99 -8.08
C PRO A 28 -15.05 9.07 -8.31
N LYS A 29 -15.04 8.33 -9.44
CA LYS A 29 -16.09 7.39 -9.83
C LYS A 29 -15.60 5.97 -9.86
N THR A 30 -14.54 5.71 -10.63
CA THR A 30 -14.02 4.36 -10.84
C THR A 30 -12.51 4.36 -10.75
N LEU A 31 -11.99 3.39 -10.02
CA LEU A 31 -10.56 3.09 -9.98
C LEU A 31 -10.27 1.94 -10.95
N TRP A 32 -9.41 2.19 -11.93
CA TRP A 32 -8.91 1.18 -12.84
C TRP A 32 -7.50 0.78 -12.44
N LEU A 33 -7.26 -0.52 -12.34
CA LEU A 33 -5.92 -1.09 -12.15
C LEU A 33 -5.46 -1.71 -13.47
N ARG A 34 -4.24 -1.45 -13.84
CA ARG A 34 -3.57 -2.11 -14.95
C ARG A 34 -2.31 -2.82 -14.46
N ASP A 35 -1.75 -3.70 -15.27
CA ASP A 35 -0.59 -4.52 -14.94
C ASP A 35 -0.86 -5.45 -13.74
N ASN A 36 -1.38 -6.62 -14.06
CA ASN A 36 -1.75 -7.64 -13.08
C ASN A 36 -0.59 -8.54 -12.64
N GLN A 37 0.64 -8.31 -13.09
CA GLN A 37 1.79 -9.10 -12.66
C GLN A 37 2.18 -8.82 -11.20
N GLY A 38 1.83 -7.64 -10.67
CA GLY A 38 2.08 -7.22 -9.30
C GLY A 38 0.91 -7.43 -8.34
N PHE A 39 0.16 -8.53 -8.47
CA PHE A 39 -0.87 -8.89 -7.48
C PHE A 39 -0.26 -9.79 -6.42
N TYR A 40 -0.52 -9.45 -5.15
CA TYR A 40 -0.05 -10.17 -3.98
C TYR A 40 -1.22 -10.79 -3.24
N TYR A 41 -1.02 -12.01 -2.72
CA TYR A 41 -2.05 -12.76 -2.00
C TYR A 41 -1.52 -13.20 -0.64
N ILE A 42 -2.31 -12.99 0.40
CA ILE A 42 -2.02 -13.52 1.74
C ILE A 42 -2.28 -15.02 1.73
N GLU A 43 -1.33 -15.81 2.22
CA GLU A 43 -1.37 -17.29 2.22
C GLU A 43 -2.66 -17.86 2.82
N GLU A 44 -3.15 -17.27 3.93
CA GLU A 44 -4.36 -17.71 4.63
C GLU A 44 -5.60 -17.65 3.75
N PHE A 45 -5.65 -16.71 2.78
CA PHE A 45 -6.74 -16.55 1.82
C PHE A 45 -6.49 -17.29 0.50
N ALA A 46 -5.24 -17.66 0.22
CA ALA A 46 -4.86 -18.25 -1.07
C ALA A 46 -5.56 -19.60 -1.32
N THR A 47 -5.87 -20.36 -0.29
CA THR A 47 -6.53 -21.65 -0.41
C THR A 47 -7.88 -21.55 -1.11
N GLU A 48 -8.73 -20.59 -0.73
CA GLU A 48 -10.04 -20.37 -1.36
C GLU A 48 -9.90 -19.92 -2.82
N ILE A 49 -8.95 -18.99 -3.07
CA ILE A 49 -8.69 -18.47 -4.42
C ILE A 49 -8.16 -19.57 -5.33
N LEU A 50 -7.22 -20.39 -4.86
CA LEU A 50 -6.63 -21.48 -5.64
C LEU A 50 -7.61 -22.66 -5.85
N GLN A 51 -8.60 -22.83 -4.99
CA GLN A 51 -9.70 -23.77 -5.24
C GLN A 51 -10.63 -23.28 -6.35
N ALA A 52 -10.92 -21.97 -6.39
CA ALA A 52 -11.75 -21.36 -7.42
C ALA A 52 -11.03 -21.20 -8.77
N LEU A 53 -9.72 -20.95 -8.74
CA LEU A 53 -8.87 -20.68 -9.91
C LEU A 53 -7.55 -21.45 -9.79
N PRO A 54 -7.55 -22.79 -10.02
CA PRO A 54 -6.37 -23.64 -9.84
C PRO A 54 -5.16 -23.23 -10.69
N GLU A 55 -5.41 -22.64 -11.86
CA GLU A 55 -4.38 -22.15 -12.77
C GLU A 55 -3.52 -21.01 -12.21
N LEU A 56 -3.99 -20.32 -11.18
CA LEU A 56 -3.19 -19.28 -10.50
C LEU A 56 -2.01 -19.89 -9.74
N LYS A 57 -2.08 -21.16 -9.34
CA LYS A 57 -0.97 -21.83 -8.64
C LYS A 57 0.33 -21.82 -9.46
N GLU A 58 0.21 -21.87 -10.78
CA GLU A 58 1.36 -21.86 -11.69
C GLU A 58 1.74 -20.45 -12.16
N LYS A 59 0.85 -19.46 -11.98
CA LYS A 59 0.98 -18.11 -12.52
C LYS A 59 1.06 -17.02 -11.45
N ALA A 60 0.53 -17.26 -10.24
CA ALA A 60 0.55 -16.31 -9.14
C ALA A 60 1.84 -16.47 -8.33
N PHE A 61 2.86 -15.74 -8.69
CA PHE A 61 4.18 -15.79 -8.06
C PHE A 61 4.25 -15.04 -6.71
N ALA A 62 3.17 -14.44 -6.26
CA ALA A 62 3.17 -13.50 -5.16
C ALA A 62 2.20 -13.91 -4.03
N VAL A 63 2.19 -15.18 -3.67
CA VAL A 63 1.55 -15.66 -2.43
C VAL A 63 2.59 -15.65 -1.32
N GLY A 64 2.28 -15.05 -0.20
CA GLY A 64 3.21 -14.95 0.92
C GLY A 64 2.54 -14.67 2.26
N PRO A 65 3.31 -14.68 3.35
CA PRO A 65 2.81 -14.37 4.67
C PRO A 65 2.25 -12.96 4.72
N LYS A 66 1.29 -12.74 5.61
CA LYS A 66 0.58 -11.46 5.74
C LYS A 66 1.53 -10.26 5.86
N ALA A 67 2.61 -10.37 6.64
CA ALA A 67 3.58 -9.29 6.81
C ALA A 67 4.27 -8.89 5.50
N PHE A 68 4.54 -9.85 4.62
CA PHE A 68 5.09 -9.59 3.29
C PHE A 68 4.10 -8.80 2.42
N VAL A 69 2.83 -9.17 2.43
CA VAL A 69 1.78 -8.48 1.65
C VAL A 69 1.51 -7.09 2.21
N ASP A 70 1.49 -6.93 3.56
CA ASP A 70 1.35 -5.64 4.25
C ASP A 70 2.45 -4.67 3.84
N GLU A 71 3.71 -5.12 3.78
CA GLU A 71 4.85 -4.29 3.37
C GLU A 71 4.69 -3.78 1.94
N ARG A 72 4.31 -4.66 0.98
CA ARG A 72 4.10 -4.29 -0.42
C ARG A 72 2.93 -3.33 -0.58
N PHE A 73 1.80 -3.62 0.06
CA PHE A 73 0.62 -2.77 -0.03
C PHE A 73 0.84 -1.41 0.64
N SER A 74 1.52 -1.38 1.79
CA SER A 74 1.94 -0.15 2.45
C SER A 74 2.80 0.71 1.53
N TYR A 75 3.80 0.11 0.87
CA TYR A 75 4.66 0.84 -0.05
C TYR A 75 3.94 1.29 -1.32
N TYR A 76 3.33 0.35 -2.06
CA TYR A 76 2.80 0.67 -3.40
C TYR A 76 1.57 1.58 -3.33
N PHE A 77 0.61 1.28 -2.45
CA PHE A 77 -0.62 2.06 -2.37
C PHE A 77 -0.47 3.29 -1.49
N PHE A 78 -0.06 3.13 -0.24
CA PHE A 78 0.03 4.27 0.66
C PHE A 78 1.25 5.14 0.37
N GLY A 79 2.45 4.58 0.36
CA GLY A 79 3.68 5.33 0.14
C GLY A 79 3.78 5.94 -1.25
N ASN A 80 3.57 5.12 -2.29
CA ASN A 80 3.86 5.51 -3.67
C ASN A 80 2.66 6.12 -4.41
N THR A 81 1.45 6.02 -3.89
CA THR A 81 0.26 6.64 -4.49
C THR A 81 -0.35 7.67 -3.57
N ILE A 82 -0.90 7.28 -2.42
CA ILE A 82 -1.68 8.20 -1.57
C ILE A 82 -0.80 9.32 -1.01
N LEU A 83 0.32 9.01 -0.35
CA LEU A 83 1.19 10.03 0.26
C LEU A 83 1.83 10.93 -0.80
N LYS A 84 2.14 10.43 -2.00
CA LYS A 84 2.64 11.27 -3.10
C LYS A 84 1.57 12.20 -3.66
N ILE A 85 0.31 11.76 -3.74
CA ILE A 85 -0.81 12.63 -4.14
C ILE A 85 -1.04 13.70 -3.09
N ILE A 86 -1.04 13.34 -1.80
CA ILE A 86 -1.14 14.29 -0.69
C ILE A 86 -0.05 15.36 -0.79
N ASN A 87 1.20 14.97 -0.94
CA ASN A 87 2.32 15.90 -1.11
C ASN A 87 2.14 16.79 -2.36
N ALA A 88 1.75 16.21 -3.50
CA ALA A 88 1.54 16.97 -4.73
C ALA A 88 0.43 18.02 -4.59
N ILE A 89 -0.69 17.68 -3.93
CA ILE A 89 -1.79 18.61 -3.67
C ILE A 89 -1.35 19.67 -2.66
N GLY A 90 -0.70 19.29 -1.55
CA GLY A 90 -0.19 20.21 -0.54
C GLY A 90 0.78 21.25 -1.13
N ALA A 91 1.63 20.83 -2.06
CA ALA A 91 2.55 21.72 -2.78
C ALA A 91 1.85 22.81 -3.63
N THR A 92 0.57 22.64 -3.96
CA THR A 92 -0.21 23.68 -4.67
C THR A 92 -0.62 24.84 -3.77
N GLY A 93 -0.60 24.66 -2.45
CA GLY A 93 -1.02 25.65 -1.46
C GLY A 93 -2.55 25.84 -1.32
N TYR A 94 -3.38 25.06 -2.04
CA TYR A 94 -4.85 25.12 -1.89
C TYR A 94 -5.35 24.49 -0.60
N ILE A 95 -4.69 23.44 -0.16
CA ILE A 95 -4.95 22.73 1.09
C ILE A 95 -3.59 22.28 1.64
N THR A 96 -3.41 22.30 2.93
CA THR A 96 -2.13 21.91 3.53
C THR A 96 -1.93 20.38 3.50
N GLU A 97 -0.68 19.95 3.46
CA GLU A 97 -0.35 18.52 3.55
C GLU A 97 -0.86 17.93 4.87
N ASP A 98 -0.75 18.68 5.98
CA ASP A 98 -1.21 18.27 7.30
C ASP A 98 -2.72 18.02 7.35
N GLU A 99 -3.53 18.88 6.72
CA GLU A 99 -4.97 18.67 6.61
C GLU A 99 -5.30 17.38 5.85
N LEU A 100 -4.59 17.11 4.75
CA LEU A 100 -4.78 15.88 3.96
C LEU A 100 -4.33 14.64 4.73
N LEU A 101 -3.21 14.72 5.46
CA LEU A 101 -2.74 13.64 6.33
C LEU A 101 -3.72 13.39 7.48
N ALA A 102 -4.31 14.41 8.07
CA ALA A 102 -5.34 14.27 9.09
C ALA A 102 -6.60 13.55 8.54
N HIS A 103 -7.04 13.88 7.32
CA HIS A 103 -8.13 13.17 6.66
C HIS A 103 -7.80 11.69 6.41
N LEU A 104 -6.58 11.39 5.95
CA LEU A 104 -6.14 10.00 5.77
C LEU A 104 -6.09 9.26 7.11
N THR A 105 -5.59 9.90 8.15
CA THR A 105 -5.56 9.33 9.51
C THR A 105 -6.96 8.99 10.00
N GLY A 106 -7.92 9.93 9.91
CA GLY A 106 -9.31 9.69 10.30
C GLY A 106 -9.95 8.54 9.51
N PHE A 107 -9.72 8.46 8.21
CA PHE A 107 -10.17 7.33 7.39
C PHE A 107 -9.58 6.00 7.88
N LEU A 108 -8.27 5.96 8.19
CA LEU A 108 -7.62 4.74 8.67
C LEU A 108 -8.11 4.34 10.07
N GLU A 109 -8.41 5.30 10.94
CA GLU A 109 -9.02 5.04 12.26
C GLU A 109 -10.42 4.43 12.13
N GLU A 110 -11.25 4.93 11.23
CA GLU A 110 -12.56 4.33 10.90
C GLU A 110 -12.40 2.91 10.35
N GLN A 111 -11.43 2.70 9.46
CA GLN A 111 -11.14 1.35 8.95
C GLN A 111 -10.63 0.41 10.05
N LEU A 112 -9.85 0.90 11.00
CA LEU A 112 -9.37 0.10 12.13
C LEU A 112 -10.53 -0.32 13.05
N GLN A 113 -11.56 0.52 13.22
CA GLN A 113 -12.78 0.12 13.96
C GLN A 113 -13.51 -1.04 13.27
N GLN A 114 -13.54 -1.03 11.92
CA GLN A 114 -14.15 -2.10 11.14
C GLN A 114 -13.29 -3.38 11.08
N TYR A 115 -11.97 -3.23 11.07
CA TYR A 115 -10.99 -4.31 10.96
C TYR A 115 -9.93 -4.21 12.07
N PRO A 116 -10.29 -4.46 13.36
CA PRO A 116 -9.40 -4.19 14.50
C PRO A 116 -8.12 -5.03 14.49
N GLU A 117 -8.12 -6.21 13.86
CA GLU A 117 -6.97 -7.10 13.74
C GLU A 117 -6.07 -6.79 12.52
N SER A 118 -6.33 -5.68 11.80
CA SER A 118 -5.56 -5.34 10.62
C SER A 118 -4.15 -4.85 10.96
N THR A 119 -3.16 -5.70 10.80
CA THR A 119 -1.74 -5.35 10.99
C THR A 119 -1.27 -4.28 10.02
N LEU A 120 -1.83 -4.22 8.80
CA LEU A 120 -1.58 -3.16 7.83
C LEU A 120 -2.00 -1.79 8.40
N ILE A 121 -3.27 -1.66 8.85
CA ILE A 121 -3.79 -0.38 9.35
C ILE A 121 -3.07 0.01 10.64
N GLN A 122 -2.86 -0.94 11.55
CA GLN A 122 -2.07 -0.71 12.78
C GLN A 122 -0.66 -0.22 12.45
N GLY A 123 0.00 -0.83 11.46
CA GLY A 123 1.33 -0.41 11.00
C GLY A 123 1.33 1.01 10.43
N LEU A 124 0.35 1.37 9.61
CA LEU A 124 0.21 2.71 9.05
C LEU A 124 -0.03 3.77 10.13
N LEU A 125 -0.86 3.49 11.13
CA LEU A 125 -1.20 4.45 12.18
C LEU A 125 -0.15 4.54 13.29
N PHE A 126 0.48 3.42 13.68
CA PHE A 126 1.23 3.36 14.94
C PHE A 126 2.73 3.14 14.78
N ASN A 127 3.22 2.65 13.63
CA ASN A 127 4.66 2.50 13.43
C ASN A 127 5.33 3.86 13.27
N SER A 128 6.52 4.01 13.84
CA SER A 128 7.34 5.22 13.69
C SER A 128 7.91 5.39 12.29
N THR A 129 8.02 4.30 11.55
CA THR A 129 8.55 4.26 10.19
C THR A 129 7.64 3.43 9.28
N LEU A 130 7.71 3.70 7.97
CA LEU A 130 7.07 2.93 6.93
C LEU A 130 8.11 2.35 5.97
N PRO A 131 7.85 1.16 5.38
CA PRO A 131 8.74 0.55 4.41
C PRO A 131 8.69 1.31 3.07
N TYR A 132 9.86 1.59 2.50
CA TYR A 132 10.01 2.17 1.17
C TYR A 132 11.02 1.38 0.35
N LYS A 133 10.70 1.14 -0.91
CA LYS A 133 11.57 0.40 -1.83
C LYS A 133 12.80 1.23 -2.18
N GLY A 134 13.98 0.72 -1.84
CA GLY A 134 15.26 1.32 -2.15
C GLY A 134 15.77 0.90 -3.54
N ASN A 135 15.19 1.45 -4.62
CA ASN A 135 15.52 1.03 -5.99
C ASN A 135 17.02 1.14 -6.30
N LEU A 136 17.70 2.19 -5.83
CA LEU A 136 19.15 2.34 -6.01
C LEU A 136 19.92 1.25 -5.25
N LEU A 137 19.52 0.94 -4.03
CA LEU A 137 20.14 -0.13 -3.23
C LEU A 137 19.93 -1.50 -3.86
N THR A 138 18.73 -1.77 -4.37
CA THR A 138 18.42 -3.00 -5.12
C THR A 138 19.39 -3.16 -6.30
N ARG A 139 19.64 -2.09 -7.04
CA ARG A 139 20.61 -2.09 -8.16
C ARG A 139 22.07 -2.24 -7.71
N LEU A 140 22.46 -1.57 -6.61
CA LEU A 140 23.79 -1.70 -6.05
C LEU A 140 24.10 -3.11 -5.54
N HIS A 141 23.09 -3.83 -5.06
CA HIS A 141 23.19 -5.22 -4.64
C HIS A 141 23.04 -6.22 -5.82
N GLU A 142 22.95 -5.72 -7.05
CA GLU A 142 22.80 -6.54 -8.29
C GLU A 142 21.60 -7.51 -8.22
N LEU A 143 20.56 -7.15 -7.46
CA LEU A 143 19.34 -7.95 -7.36
C LEU A 143 18.53 -7.80 -8.65
N ASP A 144 18.24 -8.94 -9.27
CA ASP A 144 17.34 -9.00 -10.43
C ASP A 144 15.93 -9.37 -9.95
N GLU A 145 15.03 -8.39 -10.05
CA GLU A 145 13.63 -8.55 -9.62
C GLU A 145 12.88 -9.60 -10.45
N LEU A 146 13.37 -9.97 -11.62
CA LEU A 146 12.73 -10.97 -12.48
C LEU A 146 13.17 -12.41 -12.15
N ILE A 147 14.32 -12.59 -11.52
CA ILE A 147 14.92 -13.90 -11.27
C ILE A 147 14.98 -14.23 -9.78
N ALA A 148 15.10 -13.22 -8.93
CA ALA A 148 15.19 -13.42 -7.49
C ALA A 148 13.88 -13.97 -6.88
N PRO A 149 13.96 -14.83 -5.84
CA PRO A 149 12.79 -15.20 -5.05
C PRO A 149 12.03 -13.94 -4.57
N VAL A 150 10.71 -14.01 -4.52
CA VAL A 150 9.83 -12.86 -4.25
C VAL A 150 10.21 -12.10 -2.98
N GLU A 151 10.69 -12.80 -1.94
CA GLU A 151 11.15 -12.21 -0.67
C GLU A 151 12.41 -11.35 -0.84
N ASN A 152 13.25 -11.64 -1.85
CA ASN A 152 14.56 -11.03 -2.05
C ASN A 152 14.62 -10.12 -3.30
N GLN A 153 13.50 -9.85 -3.94
CA GLN A 153 13.46 -9.06 -5.18
C GLN A 153 13.85 -7.59 -4.98
N SER A 154 13.65 -7.04 -3.78
CA SER A 154 13.87 -5.61 -3.53
C SER A 154 14.39 -5.36 -2.12
N VAL A 155 15.26 -4.37 -2.01
CA VAL A 155 15.67 -3.82 -0.71
C VAL A 155 14.65 -2.80 -0.25
N TYR A 156 14.12 -2.97 0.96
CA TYR A 156 13.27 -1.99 1.61
C TYR A 156 14.05 -1.23 2.69
N VAL A 157 13.86 0.07 2.74
CA VAL A 157 14.39 0.96 3.76
C VAL A 157 13.24 1.52 4.60
N GLN A 158 13.51 1.85 5.85
CA GLN A 158 12.51 2.42 6.75
C GLN A 158 12.62 3.95 6.73
N LEU A 159 11.56 4.63 6.32
CA LEU A 159 11.46 6.09 6.36
C LEU A 159 10.50 6.54 7.46
N PRO A 160 10.68 7.74 8.04
CA PRO A 160 9.76 8.29 9.02
C PRO A 160 8.30 8.26 8.52
N ASN A 161 7.39 7.87 9.40
CA ASN A 161 5.97 7.79 9.07
C ASN A 161 5.33 9.20 9.19
N PRO A 162 4.87 9.81 8.09
CA PRO A 162 4.31 11.16 8.12
C PRO A 162 2.99 11.23 8.89
N LEU A 163 2.21 10.14 8.97
CA LEU A 163 0.97 10.10 9.73
C LEU A 163 1.21 10.26 11.24
N ARG A 164 2.38 9.85 11.74
CA ARG A 164 2.75 10.03 13.15
C ARG A 164 3.34 11.39 13.46
N ILE A 165 3.99 12.03 12.52
CA ILE A 165 4.57 13.37 12.71
C ILE A 165 3.43 14.37 12.87
N SER A 166 2.42 14.33 12.00
CA SER A 166 1.26 15.23 12.07
C SER A 166 0.45 15.11 13.38
N GLN A 167 0.39 13.92 13.99
CA GLN A 167 -0.29 13.71 15.28
C GLN A 167 0.41 14.34 16.47
N LYS A 168 1.74 14.54 16.42
CA LYS A 168 2.50 15.16 17.51
C LYS A 168 2.31 16.67 17.56
N ASP A 169 2.14 17.31 16.41
CA ASP A 169 1.99 18.76 16.34
C ASP A 169 0.59 19.25 16.72
N VAL A 170 -0.43 18.41 16.59
CA VAL A 170 -1.82 18.69 17.01
C VAL A 170 -2.01 18.62 18.53
N SER A 171 -1.11 17.95 19.26
CA SER A 171 -1.23 17.81 20.73
C SER A 171 -0.67 19.00 21.52
N TYR A 172 -0.18 20.04 20.86
CA TYR A 172 0.43 21.24 21.49
C TYR A 172 -0.18 22.57 21.02
N ALA A 173 -1.35 22.56 20.38
CA ALA A 173 -2.08 23.78 19.99
C ALA A 173 -3.29 24.03 20.91
#